data_364be36a67c571bd66cc4ca2bf3ef45e
#
_entry.id   364be36a67c571bd66cc4ca2bf3ef45e
#
_cell.length_a   1.000
_cell.length_b   1.000
_cell.length_c   1.000
_cell.angle_alpha   90.00
_cell.angle_beta   90.00
_cell.angle_gamma   90.00
#
_symmetry.space_group_name_H-M   'P 1'
#
loop_
_entity.id
_entity.type
_entity.pdbx_description
1 polymer ?
#
loop_
_entity_poly.entity_id
_entity_poly.type
_entity_poly.pdbx_seq_one_letter_code
_entity_poly.pdbx_strand_id
1 'polypeptide(L)'
;MDLLWFLRDTRYFFIQLVSDVVSGGCTIAGVCLLSANFKNFSGMNQNEILFMMGYSLFIDGIYMVFFIGNNTGMVSRIIGRGQLDHIMIQPVPIWTELLAQGFSPVSGSPMLIFGMALTYYGAGRSEMPINAFMILLFLFYSTCSIVIVLSFIYLLSCLAFYAPAAAEEIASVGKDLFSTIKTYPLGNMRGFQKHIFLTIIPVGLCAWFPSTLLINAGKYGTKAVFVPEALYLPATAAAFLIIAIITFKKGMKHYETYGSPRYSGFGHR
;
A
#
# COMPACT_ATOMS: atom_id res chain seq x y z
N MET A 1 6.90 16.78 12.11
CA MET A 1 8.36 16.84 11.92
C MET A 1 8.75 17.13 10.48
N ASP A 2 8.10 16.55 9.51
CA ASP A 2 8.35 16.70 8.07
C ASP A 2 8.28 18.16 7.59
N LEU A 3 7.26 18.90 8.04
CA LEU A 3 7.08 20.32 7.70
C LEU A 3 8.15 21.22 8.31
N LEU A 4 8.61 20.91 9.52
CA LEU A 4 9.71 21.65 10.19
C LEU A 4 11.05 21.34 9.52
N TRP A 5 11.24 20.11 9.07
CA TRP A 5 12.41 19.73 8.29
C TRP A 5 12.44 20.44 6.93
N PHE A 6 11.31 20.51 6.25
CA PHE A 6 11.11 21.28 5.04
C PHE A 6 11.52 22.77 5.19
N LEU A 7 11.07 23.40 6.26
CA LEU A 7 11.38 24.80 6.53
C LEU A 7 12.88 25.02 6.91
N ARG A 8 13.53 23.98 7.43
CA ARG A 8 14.93 24.04 7.86
C ARG A 8 15.91 23.81 6.72
N ASP A 9 15.58 22.95 5.76
CA ASP A 9 16.47 22.60 4.64
C ASP A 9 15.72 22.64 3.30
N THR A 10 15.45 23.86 2.84
CA THR A 10 14.71 24.13 1.62
C THR A 10 15.40 23.57 0.36
N ARG A 11 16.73 23.46 0.33
CA ARG A 11 17.46 22.91 -0.85
C ARG A 11 17.20 21.40 -0.99
N TYR A 12 17.30 20.68 0.11
CA TYR A 12 17.04 19.23 0.09
C TYR A 12 15.60 18.92 -0.23
N PHE A 13 14.67 19.73 0.26
CA PHE A 13 13.26 19.63 -0.09
C PHE A 13 13.00 19.79 -1.59
N PHE A 14 13.58 20.81 -2.23
CA PHE A 14 13.41 20.99 -3.68
C PHE A 14 14.00 19.82 -4.47
N ILE A 15 15.13 19.28 -4.06
CA ILE A 15 15.72 18.07 -4.67
C ILE A 15 14.77 16.88 -4.54
N GLN A 16 14.21 16.67 -3.36
CA GLN A 16 13.26 15.59 -3.10
C GLN A 16 11.99 15.78 -3.94
N LEU A 17 11.42 16.98 -3.96
CA LEU A 17 10.22 17.30 -4.74
C LEU A 17 10.45 17.06 -6.24
N VAL A 18 11.58 17.48 -6.78
CA VAL A 18 11.94 17.24 -8.20
C VAL A 18 12.10 15.74 -8.45
N SER A 19 12.77 15.02 -7.55
CA SER A 19 12.94 13.56 -7.65
C SER A 19 11.58 12.84 -7.68
N ASP A 20 10.67 13.22 -6.79
CA ASP A 20 9.34 12.62 -6.69
C ASP A 20 8.47 12.95 -7.92
N VAL A 21 8.54 14.18 -8.42
CA VAL A 21 7.85 14.59 -9.67
C VAL A 21 8.39 13.84 -10.86
N VAL A 22 9.71 13.69 -10.99
CA VAL A 22 10.34 12.93 -12.10
C VAL A 22 9.97 11.46 -12.00
N SER A 23 10.06 10.86 -10.82
CA SER A 23 9.69 9.46 -10.59
C SER A 23 8.21 9.19 -10.90
N GLY A 24 7.32 10.05 -10.40
CA GLY A 24 5.89 9.99 -10.70
C GLY A 24 5.60 10.18 -12.20
N GLY A 25 6.27 11.14 -12.84
CA GLY A 25 6.17 11.37 -14.28
C GLY A 25 6.64 10.17 -15.12
N CYS A 26 7.76 9.56 -14.76
CA CYS A 26 8.26 8.34 -15.41
C CYS A 26 7.27 7.17 -15.24
N THR A 27 6.70 7.02 -14.06
CA THR A 27 5.68 6.00 -13.79
C THR A 27 4.46 6.20 -14.67
N ILE A 28 3.92 7.43 -14.76
CA ILE A 28 2.78 7.76 -15.62
C ILE A 28 3.13 7.52 -17.10
N ALA A 29 4.31 7.95 -17.54
CA ALA A 29 4.75 7.74 -18.92
C ALA A 29 4.87 6.24 -19.26
N GLY A 30 5.47 5.43 -18.36
CA GLY A 30 5.55 3.98 -18.51
C GLY A 30 4.17 3.33 -18.63
N VAL A 31 3.23 3.79 -17.83
CA VAL A 31 1.84 3.34 -17.83
C VAL A 31 1.15 3.69 -19.13
N CYS A 32 1.28 4.94 -19.59
CA CYS A 32 0.69 5.38 -20.86
C CYS A 32 1.24 4.57 -22.05
N LEU A 33 2.54 4.29 -22.05
CA LEU A 33 3.18 3.46 -23.07
C LEU A 33 2.65 2.01 -23.05
N LEU A 34 2.50 1.41 -21.86
CA LEU A 34 1.91 0.08 -21.72
C LEU A 34 0.46 0.07 -22.24
N SER A 35 -0.34 1.04 -21.81
CA SER A 35 -1.74 1.13 -22.23
C SER A 35 -1.91 1.38 -23.73
N ALA A 36 -0.97 2.09 -24.39
CA ALA A 36 -0.99 2.33 -25.81
C ALA A 36 -0.62 1.09 -26.65
N ASN A 37 0.33 0.28 -26.16
CA ASN A 37 0.82 -0.88 -26.89
C ASN A 37 0.00 -2.15 -26.67
N PHE A 38 -0.65 -2.28 -25.52
CA PHE A 38 -1.42 -3.48 -25.16
C PHE A 38 -2.93 -3.20 -25.20
N LYS A 39 -3.49 -2.99 -26.38
CA LYS A 39 -4.95 -2.88 -26.59
C LYS A 39 -5.62 -4.16 -26.10
N ASN A 40 -6.59 -4.03 -25.19
CA ASN A 40 -7.31 -5.14 -24.54
C ASN A 40 -6.41 -6.05 -23.67
N PHE A 41 -5.37 -5.51 -23.08
CA PHE A 41 -4.55 -6.26 -22.13
C PHE A 41 -5.44 -6.68 -20.95
N SER A 42 -5.56 -7.98 -20.74
CA SER A 42 -6.29 -8.55 -19.61
C SER A 42 -7.80 -8.29 -19.55
N GLY A 43 -8.46 -8.10 -20.71
CA GLY A 43 -9.90 -7.85 -20.78
C GLY A 43 -10.33 -6.44 -20.38
N MET A 44 -9.37 -5.53 -20.15
CA MET A 44 -9.62 -4.12 -19.86
C MET A 44 -9.30 -3.26 -21.07
N ASN A 45 -10.10 -2.23 -21.30
CA ASN A 45 -9.81 -1.22 -22.30
C ASN A 45 -8.66 -0.30 -21.84
N GLN A 46 -8.02 0.40 -22.78
CA GLN A 46 -6.93 1.32 -22.48
C GLN A 46 -7.30 2.35 -21.39
N ASN A 47 -8.49 2.92 -21.43
CA ASN A 47 -8.98 3.89 -20.45
C ASN A 47 -9.19 3.25 -19.06
N GLU A 48 -9.67 2.01 -19.02
CA GLU A 48 -9.84 1.23 -17.79
C GLU A 48 -8.50 0.87 -17.16
N ILE A 49 -7.49 0.56 -17.98
CA ILE A 49 -6.12 0.36 -17.51
C ILE A 49 -5.57 1.66 -16.91
N LEU A 50 -5.77 2.82 -17.57
CA LEU A 50 -5.37 4.12 -17.03
C LEU A 50 -6.03 4.41 -15.66
N PHE A 51 -7.33 4.11 -15.55
CA PHE A 51 -8.05 4.22 -14.28
C PHE A 51 -7.44 3.32 -13.18
N MET A 52 -7.21 2.04 -13.49
CA MET A 52 -6.62 1.08 -12.57
C MET A 52 -5.23 1.52 -12.08
N MET A 53 -4.42 2.05 -12.98
CA MET A 53 -3.08 2.49 -12.64
C MET A 53 -3.09 3.79 -11.85
N GLY A 54 -4.01 4.71 -12.17
CA GLY A 54 -4.26 5.88 -11.34
C GLY A 54 -4.65 5.47 -9.92
N TYR A 55 -5.56 4.50 -9.81
CA TYR A 55 -5.95 3.93 -8.51
C TYR A 55 -4.76 3.32 -7.76
N SER A 56 -3.89 2.55 -8.46
CA SER A 56 -2.68 1.99 -7.85
C SER A 56 -1.74 3.07 -7.31
N LEU A 57 -1.49 4.13 -8.10
CA LEU A 57 -0.68 5.28 -7.67
C LEU A 57 -1.32 6.05 -6.52
N PHE A 58 -2.64 6.17 -6.51
CA PHE A 58 -3.37 6.78 -5.40
C PHE A 58 -3.18 6.01 -4.09
N ILE A 59 -3.28 4.68 -4.12
CA ILE A 59 -3.01 3.82 -2.96
C ILE A 59 -1.57 3.97 -2.48
N ASP A 60 -0.58 4.01 -3.40
CA ASP A 60 0.82 4.29 -3.04
C ASP A 60 0.99 5.66 -2.43
N GLY A 61 0.35 6.68 -2.99
CA GLY A 61 0.39 8.03 -2.46
C GLY A 61 -0.15 8.10 -1.03
N ILE A 62 -1.28 7.44 -0.74
CA ILE A 62 -1.80 7.37 0.64
C ILE A 62 -0.81 6.63 1.55
N TYR A 63 -0.25 5.50 1.11
CA TYR A 63 0.74 4.77 1.88
C TYR A 63 1.96 5.64 2.21
N MET A 64 2.47 6.38 1.21
CA MET A 64 3.61 7.29 1.37
C MET A 64 3.31 8.46 2.31
N VAL A 65 2.12 9.07 2.22
CA VAL A 65 1.74 10.22 3.06
C VAL A 65 1.49 9.83 4.50
N PHE A 66 0.80 8.72 4.74
CA PHE A 66 0.29 8.41 6.07
C PHE A 66 1.08 7.36 6.84
N PHE A 67 1.91 6.54 6.17
CA PHE A 67 2.48 5.37 6.82
C PHE A 67 4.00 5.20 6.64
N ILE A 68 4.68 6.01 5.82
CA ILE A 68 6.11 5.78 5.55
C ILE A 68 7.05 6.53 6.51
N GLY A 69 6.56 7.57 7.17
CA GLY A 69 7.36 8.40 8.07
C GLY A 69 8.04 7.56 9.15
N ASN A 70 9.27 7.90 9.50
CA ASN A 70 10.06 7.25 10.55
C ASN A 70 10.09 5.70 10.50
N ASN A 71 10.04 5.13 9.30
CA ASN A 71 10.00 3.68 9.05
C ASN A 71 8.74 2.96 9.58
N THR A 72 7.70 3.65 9.98
CA THR A 72 6.50 3.03 10.55
C THR A 72 5.75 2.15 9.55
N GLY A 73 5.86 2.44 8.25
CA GLY A 73 5.35 1.59 7.19
C GLY A 73 6.08 0.25 7.06
N MET A 74 7.24 0.11 7.69
CA MET A 74 8.02 -1.12 7.70
C MET A 74 8.59 -1.39 9.10
N VAL A 75 7.75 -1.94 9.98
CA VAL A 75 8.07 -2.16 11.40
C VAL A 75 9.32 -3.02 11.60
N SER A 76 9.68 -3.86 10.63
CA SER A 76 10.94 -4.63 10.67
C SER A 76 12.17 -3.75 10.87
N ARG A 77 12.20 -2.54 10.31
CA ARG A 77 13.29 -1.58 10.53
C ARG A 77 13.32 -1.04 11.95
N ILE A 78 12.15 -0.76 12.51
CA ILE A 78 12.02 -0.26 13.90
C ILE A 78 12.53 -1.34 14.87
N ILE A 79 12.13 -2.58 14.66
CA ILE A 79 12.55 -3.73 15.49
C ILE A 79 14.03 -4.01 15.29
N GLY A 80 14.50 -4.10 14.04
CA GLY A 80 15.90 -4.41 13.70
C GLY A 80 16.91 -3.37 14.20
N ARG A 81 16.48 -2.11 14.32
CA ARG A 81 17.32 -1.01 14.83
C ARG A 81 17.20 -0.80 16.34
N GLY A 82 16.38 -1.57 17.04
CA GLY A 82 16.15 -1.42 18.48
C GLY A 82 15.37 -0.16 18.85
N GLN A 83 14.65 0.44 17.89
CA GLN A 83 13.85 1.65 18.15
C GLN A 83 12.52 1.30 18.84
N LEU A 84 12.13 0.04 18.83
CA LEU A 84 10.88 -0.42 19.45
C LEU A 84 10.89 -0.17 20.96
N ASP A 85 12.04 -0.34 21.63
CA ASP A 85 12.17 -0.08 23.08
C ASP A 85 11.82 1.37 23.43
N HIS A 86 12.24 2.32 22.59
CA HIS A 86 11.92 3.74 22.79
C HIS A 86 10.42 4.03 22.61
N ILE A 87 9.75 3.29 21.73
CA ILE A 87 8.31 3.42 21.52
C ILE A 87 7.54 2.80 22.71
N MET A 88 8.03 1.67 23.23
CA MET A 88 7.38 0.95 24.34
C MET A 88 7.41 1.70 25.68
N ILE A 89 8.43 2.54 25.93
CA ILE A 89 8.53 3.33 27.17
C ILE A 89 7.67 4.60 27.14
N GLN A 90 7.07 4.96 26.01
CA GLN A 90 6.21 6.13 25.92
C GLN A 90 4.84 5.86 26.54
N PRO A 91 4.23 6.85 27.22
CA PRO A 91 2.92 6.70 27.87
C PRO A 91 1.75 6.72 26.87
N VAL A 92 1.96 6.24 25.64
CA VAL A 92 0.98 6.25 24.55
C VAL A 92 0.88 4.83 23.97
N PRO A 93 -0.30 4.38 23.55
CA PRO A 93 -0.42 3.08 22.89
C PRO A 93 0.47 2.99 21.65
N ILE A 94 1.16 1.87 21.48
CA ILE A 94 2.13 1.64 20.37
C ILE A 94 1.52 1.98 19.01
N TRP A 95 0.28 1.58 18.76
CA TRP A 95 -0.40 1.84 17.50
C TRP A 95 -0.60 3.33 17.22
N THR A 96 -0.91 4.11 18.25
CA THR A 96 -1.08 5.57 18.14
C THR A 96 0.24 6.23 17.80
N GLU A 97 1.31 5.79 18.43
CA GLU A 97 2.65 6.31 18.17
C GLU A 97 3.14 5.96 16.77
N LEU A 98 2.98 4.71 16.34
CA LEU A 98 3.32 4.28 14.98
C LEU A 98 2.56 5.07 13.92
N LEU A 99 1.27 5.29 14.11
CA LEU A 99 0.45 6.08 13.18
C LEU A 99 0.85 7.56 13.16
N ALA A 100 1.09 8.15 14.33
CA ALA A 100 1.47 9.56 14.44
C ALA A 100 2.85 9.83 13.81
N GLN A 101 3.81 8.94 14.01
CA GLN A 101 5.14 9.04 13.41
C GLN A 101 5.14 8.72 11.92
N GLY A 102 4.17 7.95 11.45
CA GLY A 102 4.02 7.57 10.03
C GLY A 102 3.64 8.71 9.10
N PHE A 103 3.09 9.79 9.63
CA PHE A 103 2.57 10.89 8.82
C PHE A 103 3.69 11.76 8.23
N SER A 104 3.81 11.73 6.89
CA SER A 104 4.85 12.41 6.10
C SER A 104 4.24 13.08 4.87
N PRO A 105 3.48 14.19 5.06
CA PRO A 105 2.65 14.76 4.00
C PRO A 105 3.44 15.28 2.80
N VAL A 106 4.67 15.69 2.99
CA VAL A 106 5.47 16.28 1.93
C VAL A 106 6.04 15.21 1.00
N SER A 107 6.57 14.11 1.56
CA SER A 107 7.26 13.07 0.78
C SER A 107 6.34 12.26 -0.15
N GLY A 108 5.06 12.10 0.22
CA GLY A 108 4.12 11.30 -0.57
C GLY A 108 3.14 12.11 -1.43
N SER A 109 3.12 13.43 -1.25
CA SER A 109 2.11 14.30 -1.89
C SER A 109 2.14 14.27 -3.43
N PRO A 110 3.30 14.24 -4.15
CA PRO A 110 3.29 14.19 -5.60
C PRO A 110 2.61 12.91 -6.13
N MET A 111 2.92 11.76 -5.55
CA MET A 111 2.35 10.49 -5.98
C MET A 111 0.84 10.40 -5.72
N LEU A 112 0.38 10.98 -4.59
CA LEU A 112 -1.04 11.10 -4.27
C LEU A 112 -1.77 11.97 -5.29
N ILE A 113 -1.22 13.13 -5.63
CA ILE A 113 -1.81 14.08 -6.60
C ILE A 113 -1.85 13.44 -7.99
N PHE A 114 -0.76 12.83 -8.45
CA PHE A 114 -0.71 12.16 -9.75
C PHE A 114 -1.68 10.98 -9.81
N GLY A 115 -1.75 10.19 -8.74
CA GLY A 115 -2.70 9.07 -8.64
C GLY A 115 -4.14 9.55 -8.75
N MET A 116 -4.52 10.60 -8.03
CA MET A 116 -5.86 11.20 -8.13
C MET A 116 -6.14 11.76 -9.53
N ALA A 117 -5.21 12.52 -10.11
CA ALA A 117 -5.37 13.11 -11.43
C ALA A 117 -5.55 12.05 -12.51
N LEU A 118 -4.74 10.98 -12.48
CA LEU A 118 -4.82 9.89 -13.44
C LEU A 118 -6.09 9.05 -13.26
N THR A 119 -6.52 8.82 -12.02
CA THR A 119 -7.79 8.15 -11.71
C THR A 119 -8.98 8.95 -12.25
N TYR A 120 -9.00 10.25 -12.00
CA TYR A 120 -10.03 11.15 -12.50
C TYR A 120 -10.07 11.17 -14.03
N TYR A 121 -8.91 11.28 -14.67
CA TYR A 121 -8.78 11.25 -16.13
C TYR A 121 -9.28 9.92 -16.72
N GLY A 122 -8.85 8.79 -16.14
CA GLY A 122 -9.26 7.46 -16.55
C GLY A 122 -10.77 7.24 -16.36
N ALA A 123 -11.35 7.70 -15.26
CA ALA A 123 -12.79 7.65 -15.01
C ALA A 123 -13.60 8.43 -16.07
N GLY A 124 -13.18 9.66 -16.38
CA GLY A 124 -13.83 10.48 -17.41
C GLY A 124 -13.75 9.86 -18.80
N ARG A 125 -12.60 9.24 -19.15
CA ARG A 125 -12.43 8.53 -20.44
C ARG A 125 -13.19 7.20 -20.52
N SER A 126 -13.48 6.59 -19.38
CA SER A 126 -14.27 5.34 -19.30
C SER A 126 -15.77 5.61 -19.13
N GLU A 127 -16.21 6.87 -19.27
CA GLU A 127 -17.61 7.30 -19.12
C GLU A 127 -18.24 6.90 -17.78
N MET A 128 -17.41 6.83 -16.73
CA MET A 128 -17.88 6.49 -15.38
C MET A 128 -18.62 7.69 -14.76
N PRO A 129 -19.81 7.49 -14.19
CA PRO A 129 -20.55 8.57 -13.55
C PRO A 129 -19.83 9.01 -12.28
N ILE A 130 -19.48 10.29 -12.21
CA ILE A 130 -18.87 10.88 -11.02
C ILE A 130 -19.99 11.46 -10.15
N ASN A 131 -20.60 10.59 -9.34
CA ASN A 131 -21.62 10.96 -8.37
C ASN A 131 -21.18 10.62 -6.93
N ALA A 132 -21.91 11.12 -5.95
CA ALA A 132 -21.58 10.91 -4.54
C ALA A 132 -21.47 9.41 -4.18
N PHE A 133 -22.30 8.56 -4.76
CA PHE A 133 -22.25 7.12 -4.54
C PHE A 133 -20.92 6.52 -5.03
N MET A 134 -20.46 6.87 -6.23
CA MET A 134 -19.19 6.38 -6.78
C MET A 134 -17.99 6.89 -5.98
N ILE A 135 -18.04 8.13 -5.48
CA ILE A 135 -16.99 8.68 -4.62
C ILE A 135 -16.93 7.91 -3.30
N LEU A 136 -18.07 7.66 -2.65
CA LEU A 136 -18.11 6.87 -1.42
C LEU A 136 -17.61 5.44 -1.64
N LEU A 137 -17.99 4.82 -2.75
CA LEU A 137 -17.54 3.48 -3.11
C LEU A 137 -16.02 3.44 -3.38
N PHE A 138 -15.50 4.45 -4.07
CA PHE A 138 -14.08 4.62 -4.31
C PHE A 138 -13.30 4.74 -2.99
N LEU A 139 -13.75 5.59 -2.07
CA LEU A 139 -13.13 5.75 -0.76
C LEU A 139 -13.20 4.46 0.07
N PHE A 140 -14.32 3.77 0.04
CA PHE A 140 -14.49 2.49 0.73
C PHE A 140 -13.52 1.42 0.23
N TYR A 141 -13.45 1.22 -1.10
CA TYR A 141 -12.53 0.24 -1.66
C TYR A 141 -11.07 0.65 -1.50
N SER A 142 -10.76 1.95 -1.56
CA SER A 142 -9.41 2.45 -1.28
C SER A 142 -8.99 2.15 0.16
N THR A 143 -9.90 2.32 1.12
CA THR A 143 -9.64 1.95 2.52
C THR A 143 -9.34 0.46 2.66
N CYS A 144 -10.14 -0.39 2.02
CA CYS A 144 -9.88 -1.84 2.01
C CYS A 144 -8.52 -2.19 1.40
N SER A 145 -8.16 -1.57 0.25
CA SER A 145 -6.87 -1.78 -0.41
C SER A 145 -5.70 -1.38 0.47
N ILE A 146 -5.78 -0.23 1.15
CA ILE A 146 -4.74 0.25 2.06
C ILE A 146 -4.59 -0.69 3.26
N VAL A 147 -5.70 -1.15 3.85
CA VAL A 147 -5.69 -2.11 4.94
C VAL A 147 -4.98 -3.40 4.52
N ILE A 148 -5.23 -3.90 3.30
CA ILE A 148 -4.55 -5.09 2.77
C ILE A 148 -3.05 -4.84 2.60
N VAL A 149 -2.65 -3.71 1.98
CA VAL A 149 -1.24 -3.35 1.79
C VAL A 149 -0.51 -3.29 3.13
N LEU A 150 -1.05 -2.55 4.09
CA LEU A 150 -0.45 -2.41 5.42
C LEU A 150 -0.36 -3.75 6.13
N SER A 151 -1.45 -4.50 6.16
CA SER A 151 -1.49 -5.80 6.84
C SER A 151 -0.47 -6.77 6.27
N PHE A 152 -0.32 -6.81 4.95
CA PHE A 152 0.65 -7.67 4.28
C PHE A 152 2.10 -7.28 4.62
N ILE A 153 2.42 -5.98 4.56
CA ILE A 153 3.76 -5.47 4.92
C ILE A 153 4.06 -5.71 6.40
N TYR A 154 3.08 -5.51 7.28
CA TYR A 154 3.24 -5.80 8.70
C TYR A 154 3.44 -7.28 8.98
N LEU A 155 2.76 -8.19 8.26
CA LEU A 155 2.99 -9.63 8.37
C LEU A 155 4.43 -10.01 8.01
N LEU A 156 4.97 -9.47 6.90
CA LEU A 156 6.38 -9.67 6.54
C LEU A 156 7.31 -9.07 7.60
N SER A 157 6.98 -7.91 8.13
CA SER A 157 7.78 -7.22 9.15
C SER A 157 7.79 -7.95 10.50
N CYS A 158 6.75 -8.73 10.82
CA CYS A 158 6.70 -9.51 12.06
C CYS A 158 7.80 -10.59 12.15
N LEU A 159 8.40 -10.98 11.04
CA LEU A 159 9.58 -11.87 11.04
C LEU A 159 10.76 -11.25 11.81
N ALA A 160 10.81 -9.92 11.91
CA ALA A 160 11.88 -9.22 12.63
C ALA A 160 11.89 -9.48 14.14
N PHE A 161 10.79 -9.91 14.72
CA PHE A 161 10.75 -10.34 16.13
C PHE A 161 11.61 -11.59 16.39
N TYR A 162 11.87 -12.40 15.36
CA TYR A 162 12.62 -13.66 15.45
C TYR A 162 13.98 -13.59 14.75
N ALA A 163 14.06 -12.87 13.61
CA ALA A 163 15.27 -12.77 12.79
C ALA A 163 15.42 -11.36 12.20
N PRO A 164 15.84 -10.37 12.98
CA PRO A 164 15.76 -8.93 12.61
C PRO A 164 16.56 -8.57 11.36
N ALA A 165 17.76 -9.10 11.19
CA ALA A 165 18.59 -8.79 10.02
C ALA A 165 18.00 -9.32 8.71
N ALA A 166 17.57 -10.57 8.68
CA ALA A 166 16.96 -11.19 7.51
C ALA A 166 15.57 -10.60 7.22
N ALA A 167 14.82 -10.25 8.25
CA ALA A 167 13.46 -9.75 8.10
C ALA A 167 13.40 -8.33 7.51
N GLU A 168 14.40 -7.48 7.78
CA GLU A 168 14.45 -6.14 7.16
C GLU A 168 14.56 -6.28 5.64
N GLU A 169 15.44 -7.16 5.16
CA GLU A 169 15.63 -7.43 3.74
C GLU A 169 14.40 -8.08 3.11
N ILE A 170 13.87 -9.13 3.73
CA ILE A 170 12.67 -9.84 3.25
C ILE A 170 11.47 -8.89 3.16
N ALA A 171 11.25 -8.05 4.16
CA ALA A 171 10.15 -7.10 4.16
C ALA A 171 10.34 -6.00 3.09
N SER A 172 11.57 -5.53 2.87
CA SER A 172 11.89 -4.54 1.84
C SER A 172 11.65 -5.11 0.44
N VAL A 173 12.26 -6.26 0.13
CA VAL A 173 12.09 -6.93 -1.17
C VAL A 173 10.63 -7.32 -1.40
N GLY A 174 9.96 -7.85 -0.37
CA GLY A 174 8.55 -8.21 -0.43
C GLY A 174 7.65 -7.02 -0.72
N LYS A 175 7.89 -5.86 -0.10
CA LYS A 175 7.18 -4.61 -0.37
C LYS A 175 7.41 -4.14 -1.80
N ASP A 176 8.65 -4.16 -2.29
CA ASP A 176 9.00 -3.66 -3.61
C ASP A 176 8.41 -4.55 -4.72
N LEU A 177 8.46 -5.87 -4.55
CA LEU A 177 7.77 -6.82 -5.43
C LEU A 177 6.26 -6.61 -5.41
N PHE A 178 5.68 -6.45 -4.24
CA PHE A 178 4.25 -6.19 -4.08
C PHE A 178 3.83 -4.91 -4.81
N SER A 179 4.57 -3.82 -4.62
CA SER A 179 4.32 -2.54 -5.28
C SER A 179 4.45 -2.64 -6.80
N THR A 180 5.42 -3.41 -7.30
CA THR A 180 5.61 -3.62 -8.73
C THR A 180 4.48 -4.45 -9.34
N ILE A 181 4.15 -5.59 -8.74
CA ILE A 181 3.16 -6.53 -9.32
C ILE A 181 1.74 -5.95 -9.31
N LYS A 182 1.37 -5.16 -8.30
CA LYS A 182 0.01 -4.58 -8.20
C LYS A 182 -0.35 -3.63 -9.35
N THR A 183 0.65 -3.10 -10.07
CA THR A 183 0.42 -2.25 -11.23
C THR A 183 -0.02 -3.02 -12.48
N TYR A 184 0.10 -4.35 -12.47
CA TYR A 184 -0.27 -5.18 -13.60
C TYR A 184 -1.72 -5.70 -13.49
N PRO A 185 -2.51 -5.62 -14.58
CA PRO A 185 -3.85 -6.19 -14.60
C PRO A 185 -3.79 -7.72 -14.62
N LEU A 186 -4.51 -8.36 -13.70
CA LEU A 186 -4.49 -9.82 -13.50
C LEU A 186 -5.59 -10.59 -14.26
N GLY A 187 -6.37 -9.91 -15.13
CA GLY A 187 -7.55 -10.51 -15.76
C GLY A 187 -7.25 -11.73 -16.64
N ASN A 188 -6.13 -11.72 -17.36
CA ASN A 188 -5.72 -12.84 -18.21
C ASN A 188 -4.98 -13.97 -17.47
N MET A 189 -4.65 -13.77 -16.20
CA MET A 189 -4.09 -14.86 -15.40
C MET A 189 -5.15 -15.92 -15.15
N ARG A 190 -4.80 -17.19 -15.38
CA ARG A 190 -5.71 -18.33 -15.24
C ARG A 190 -5.21 -19.26 -14.14
N GLY A 191 -6.16 -19.99 -13.52
CA GLY A 191 -5.88 -21.07 -12.60
C GLY A 191 -5.18 -20.64 -11.32
N PHE A 192 -4.19 -21.43 -10.91
CA PHE A 192 -3.50 -21.36 -9.63
C PHE A 192 -2.83 -20.01 -9.37
N GLN A 193 -2.21 -19.39 -10.39
CA GLN A 193 -1.54 -18.10 -10.25
C GLN A 193 -2.50 -16.98 -9.82
N LYS A 194 -3.69 -16.92 -10.43
CA LYS A 194 -4.72 -15.93 -10.08
C LYS A 194 -5.18 -16.10 -8.63
N HIS A 195 -5.37 -17.35 -8.20
CA HIS A 195 -5.74 -17.62 -6.80
C HIS A 195 -4.67 -17.18 -5.82
N ILE A 196 -3.38 -17.43 -6.08
CA ILE A 196 -2.28 -16.95 -5.23
C ILE A 196 -2.32 -15.44 -5.08
N PHE A 197 -2.47 -14.69 -6.19
CA PHE A 197 -2.47 -13.23 -6.18
C PHE A 197 -3.76 -12.59 -5.63
N LEU A 198 -4.78 -13.37 -5.39
CA LEU A 198 -6.01 -12.91 -4.74
C LEU A 198 -6.11 -13.35 -3.27
N THR A 199 -5.34 -14.36 -2.84
CA THR A 199 -5.48 -14.93 -1.48
C THR A 199 -4.21 -14.85 -0.66
N ILE A 200 -3.09 -15.44 -1.12
CA ILE A 200 -1.84 -15.55 -0.34
C ILE A 200 -1.03 -14.27 -0.43
N ILE A 201 -0.80 -13.79 -1.64
CA ILE A 201 -0.12 -12.52 -1.91
C ILE A 201 -1.16 -11.58 -2.52
N PRO A 202 -1.92 -10.81 -1.71
CA PRO A 202 -3.17 -10.17 -2.14
C PRO A 202 -2.95 -8.95 -3.05
N VAL A 203 -2.00 -9.05 -3.98
CA VAL A 203 -1.61 -7.96 -4.89
C VAL A 203 -2.78 -7.55 -5.79
N GLY A 204 -3.54 -8.53 -6.28
CA GLY A 204 -4.69 -8.26 -7.14
C GLY A 204 -5.81 -7.49 -6.45
N LEU A 205 -5.89 -7.56 -5.13
CA LEU A 205 -6.90 -6.86 -4.33
C LEU A 205 -6.52 -5.39 -4.06
N CYS A 206 -5.30 -4.97 -4.40
CA CYS A 206 -4.85 -3.62 -4.10
C CYS A 206 -5.10 -2.61 -5.21
N ALA A 207 -5.23 -3.06 -6.47
CA ALA A 207 -5.52 -2.18 -7.58
C ALA A 207 -6.46 -2.80 -8.62
N TRP A 208 -6.13 -3.97 -9.16
CA TRP A 208 -6.90 -4.57 -10.26
C TRP A 208 -8.35 -4.90 -9.87
N PHE A 209 -8.55 -5.62 -8.78
CA PHE A 209 -9.87 -6.07 -8.36
C PHE A 209 -10.80 -4.91 -7.95
N PRO A 210 -10.38 -3.97 -7.06
CA PRO A 210 -11.21 -2.81 -6.73
C PRO A 210 -11.51 -1.93 -7.94
N SER A 211 -10.56 -1.76 -8.87
CA SER A 211 -10.80 -1.01 -10.11
C SER A 211 -11.83 -1.69 -11.00
N THR A 212 -11.78 -3.03 -11.14
CA THR A 212 -12.82 -3.79 -11.88
C THR A 212 -14.20 -3.65 -11.24
N LEU A 213 -14.30 -3.67 -9.91
CA LEU A 213 -15.56 -3.45 -9.20
C LEU A 213 -16.10 -2.04 -9.45
N LEU A 214 -15.24 -1.02 -9.38
CA LEU A 214 -15.63 0.38 -9.64
C LEU A 214 -16.08 0.60 -11.09
N ILE A 215 -15.34 0.03 -12.05
CA ILE A 215 -15.71 0.12 -13.47
C ILE A 215 -17.06 -0.58 -13.73
N ASN A 216 -17.28 -1.75 -13.15
CA ASN A 216 -18.55 -2.47 -13.26
C ASN A 216 -19.69 -1.69 -12.58
N ALA A 217 -19.45 -1.07 -11.42
CA ALA A 217 -20.42 -0.22 -10.76
C ALA A 217 -20.77 1.02 -11.61
N GLY A 218 -19.79 1.59 -12.32
CA GLY A 218 -20.02 2.68 -13.27
C GLY A 218 -20.88 2.26 -14.47
N LYS A 219 -20.65 1.06 -15.01
CA LYS A 219 -21.37 0.53 -16.21
C LYS A 219 -22.78 0.01 -15.89
N TYR A 220 -22.92 -0.73 -14.77
CA TYR A 220 -24.15 -1.46 -14.45
C TYR A 220 -24.92 -0.85 -13.25
N GLY A 221 -24.42 0.25 -12.69
CA GLY A 221 -25.03 0.95 -11.57
C GLY A 221 -24.94 0.18 -10.24
N THR A 222 -25.84 0.52 -9.31
CA THR A 222 -25.82 -0.05 -7.94
C THR A 222 -25.99 -1.57 -7.89
N LYS A 223 -26.61 -2.19 -8.89
CA LYS A 223 -26.78 -3.65 -8.96
C LYS A 223 -25.43 -4.40 -8.98
N ALA A 224 -24.39 -3.81 -9.56
CA ALA A 224 -23.06 -4.42 -9.61
C ALA A 224 -22.34 -4.44 -8.25
N VAL A 225 -22.82 -3.66 -7.27
CA VAL A 225 -22.22 -3.61 -5.93
C VAL A 225 -22.78 -4.68 -5.00
N PHE A 226 -23.99 -5.15 -5.26
CA PHE A 226 -24.65 -6.20 -4.47
C PHE A 226 -24.31 -7.62 -4.93
N VAL A 227 -23.27 -7.77 -5.73
CA VAL A 227 -22.77 -9.08 -6.16
C VAL A 227 -21.88 -9.67 -5.06
N PRO A 228 -21.92 -10.98 -4.78
CA PRO A 228 -21.08 -11.63 -3.77
C PRO A 228 -19.59 -11.30 -3.89
N GLU A 229 -19.12 -11.07 -5.12
CA GLU A 229 -17.74 -10.68 -5.41
C GLU A 229 -17.36 -9.33 -4.78
N ALA A 230 -18.30 -8.40 -4.62
CA ALA A 230 -18.06 -7.10 -4.02
C ALA A 230 -17.72 -7.22 -2.51
N LEU A 231 -18.23 -8.26 -1.84
CA LEU A 231 -17.94 -8.53 -0.43
C LEU A 231 -16.58 -9.21 -0.23
N TYR A 232 -15.99 -9.75 -1.28
CA TYR A 232 -14.70 -10.45 -1.19
C TYR A 232 -13.57 -9.51 -0.75
N LEU A 233 -13.53 -8.28 -1.28
CA LEU A 233 -12.51 -7.29 -0.94
C LEU A 233 -12.55 -6.88 0.55
N PRO A 234 -13.67 -6.43 1.13
CA PRO A 234 -13.73 -6.09 2.54
C PRO A 234 -13.55 -7.31 3.46
N ALA A 235 -14.02 -8.49 3.07
CA ALA A 235 -13.82 -9.72 3.85
C ALA A 235 -12.33 -10.10 3.92
N THR A 236 -11.62 -10.03 2.79
CA THR A 236 -10.17 -10.29 2.76
C THR A 236 -9.39 -9.20 3.48
N ALA A 237 -9.77 -7.93 3.38
CA ALA A 237 -9.17 -6.84 4.14
C ALA A 237 -9.28 -7.08 5.65
N ALA A 238 -10.46 -7.45 6.13
CA ALA A 238 -10.69 -7.80 7.53
C ALA A 238 -9.87 -9.03 7.97
N ALA A 239 -9.81 -10.07 7.14
CA ALA A 239 -9.02 -11.27 7.44
C ALA A 239 -7.52 -10.96 7.56
N PHE A 240 -6.94 -10.24 6.60
CA PHE A 240 -5.54 -9.82 6.64
C PHE A 240 -5.23 -8.94 7.85
N LEU A 241 -6.12 -8.00 8.18
CA LEU A 241 -5.98 -7.15 9.36
C LEU A 241 -5.96 -7.97 10.65
N ILE A 242 -6.90 -8.89 10.81
CA ILE A 242 -6.98 -9.76 12.00
C ILE A 242 -5.72 -10.61 12.12
N ILE A 243 -5.27 -11.23 11.03
CA ILE A 243 -4.06 -12.05 11.02
C ILE A 243 -2.83 -11.21 11.38
N ALA A 244 -2.70 -10.00 10.81
CA ALA A 244 -1.60 -9.08 11.10
C ALA A 244 -1.58 -8.67 12.58
N ILE A 245 -2.73 -8.30 13.16
CA ILE A 245 -2.85 -7.94 14.57
C ILE A 245 -2.46 -9.12 15.48
N ILE A 246 -2.94 -10.33 15.19
CA ILE A 246 -2.63 -11.53 15.99
C ILE A 246 -1.13 -11.84 15.92
N THR A 247 -0.56 -11.80 14.72
CA THR A 247 0.87 -12.08 14.49
C THR A 247 1.75 -11.03 15.17
N PHE A 248 1.38 -9.76 15.07
CA PHE A 248 2.09 -8.67 15.74
C PHE A 248 2.04 -8.81 17.26
N LYS A 249 0.86 -9.09 17.85
CA LYS A 249 0.74 -9.32 19.30
C LYS A 249 1.57 -10.52 19.78
N LYS A 250 1.63 -11.60 19.00
CA LYS A 250 2.49 -12.77 19.33
C LYS A 250 3.97 -12.39 19.26
N GLY A 251 4.36 -11.63 18.24
CA GLY A 251 5.72 -11.13 18.09
C GLY A 251 6.13 -10.20 19.23
N MET A 252 5.24 -9.27 19.63
CA MET A 252 5.46 -8.39 20.78
C MET A 252 5.68 -9.18 22.07
N LYS A 253 4.83 -10.19 22.34
CA LYS A 253 5.00 -11.06 23.52
C LYS A 253 6.33 -11.79 23.51
N HIS A 254 6.79 -12.24 22.34
CA HIS A 254 8.11 -12.85 22.18
C HIS A 254 9.22 -11.83 22.49
N TYR A 255 9.09 -10.62 21.97
CA TYR A 255 10.05 -9.53 22.20
C TYR A 255 10.14 -9.12 23.67
N GLU A 256 9.01 -9.01 24.37
CA GLU A 256 8.96 -8.74 25.82
C GLU A 256 9.64 -9.82 26.66
N THR A 257 9.57 -11.10 26.20
CA THR A 257 10.14 -12.24 26.93
C THR A 257 11.65 -12.37 26.71
N TYR A 258 12.12 -12.16 25.48
CA TYR A 258 13.52 -12.46 25.09
C TYR A 258 14.35 -11.20 24.85
N GLY A 259 13.75 -10.02 24.88
CA GLY A 259 14.41 -8.75 24.62
C GLY A 259 14.68 -8.50 23.14
N SER A 260 15.40 -7.41 22.85
CA SER A 260 15.78 -7.05 21.49
C SER A 260 16.71 -8.10 20.89
N PRO A 261 16.35 -8.76 19.78
CA PRO A 261 17.19 -9.77 19.13
C PRO A 261 18.49 -9.18 18.56
N ARG A 262 18.61 -7.84 18.50
CA ARG A 262 19.84 -7.14 18.10
C ARG A 262 21.02 -7.45 19.02
N TYR A 263 20.76 -7.66 20.30
CA TYR A 263 21.79 -7.89 21.32
C TYR A 263 22.12 -9.38 21.52
N SER A 264 21.32 -10.28 20.99
CA SER A 264 21.57 -11.73 21.11
C SER A 264 22.81 -12.21 20.34
N GLY A 265 23.29 -11.42 19.36
CA GLY A 265 24.52 -11.69 18.60
C GLY A 265 25.77 -11.00 19.14
N PHE A 266 25.65 -10.04 20.07
CA PHE A 266 26.75 -9.31 20.68
C PHE A 266 27.00 -9.80 22.11
N GLY A 267 27.70 -10.94 22.22
CA GLY A 267 28.50 -11.24 23.41
C GLY A 267 27.78 -11.73 24.64
N HIS A 268 27.43 -12.97 24.65
CA HIS A 268 27.70 -13.84 25.79
C HIS A 268 28.49 -15.04 25.24
N ARG A 269 29.78 -14.85 25.14
CA ARG A 269 30.76 -15.92 25.19
C ARG A 269 31.56 -15.71 26.46
#